data_ede99208a6dca78a98bca76ec78d0202
#
_entry.id   ede99208a6dca78a98bca76ec78d0202
#
_cell.length_a   1.000
_cell.length_b   1.000
_cell.length_c   1.000
_cell.angle_alpha   90.00
_cell.angle_beta   90.00
_cell.angle_gamma   90.00
#
_symmetry.space_group_name_H-M   'P 1'
#
loop_
_entity.id
_entity.type
_entity.pdbx_description
1 polymer ?
#
loop_
_entity_poly.entity_id
_entity_poly.type
_entity_poly.pdbx_seq_one_letter_code
_entity_poly.pdbx_strand_id
1 'polypeptide(L)'
;YIYRLTMDGRAQTGIVACCSIDDYVDGGIKKHENTREDKEIDRIRHVDTTNAHTGPIFLAYRADRAVNRVVDEVTAGDPLYDFVSEDGIGHTVWKVEDPQQNGRIEAAFAAIPATYIADGHHRAASAVKVGLKRREENPGYTGEEPFNYFLSVLFPDEQLMILPYNRVVKDLNGMDEAGFLAAVGEHFTVEKMDGPYAPDEKGLFGMYL
;
A
#
# COMPACT_ATOMS: atom_id res chain seq x y z
N TYR A 1 6.12 9.40 -11.97
CA TYR A 1 5.04 9.04 -12.89
C TYR A 1 3.70 9.11 -12.18
N ILE A 2 2.61 9.25 -12.96
CA ILE A 2 1.25 9.01 -12.49
C ILE A 2 0.82 7.66 -13.01
N TYR A 3 0.18 6.85 -12.16
CA TYR A 3 -0.28 5.52 -12.51
C TYR A 3 -1.74 5.32 -12.11
N ARG A 4 -2.56 4.90 -13.06
CA ARG A 4 -3.97 4.60 -12.84
C ARG A 4 -4.25 3.13 -13.07
N LEU A 5 -4.91 2.52 -12.10
CA LEU A 5 -5.54 1.21 -12.20
C LEU A 5 -7.04 1.40 -12.38
N THR A 6 -7.63 0.62 -13.29
CA THR A 6 -9.08 0.60 -13.48
C THR A 6 -9.58 -0.84 -13.39
N MET A 7 -10.41 -1.12 -12.38
CA MET A 7 -11.01 -2.42 -12.11
C MET A 7 -12.53 -2.25 -11.97
N ASP A 8 -13.30 -3.01 -12.75
CA ASP A 8 -14.78 -2.97 -12.74
C ASP A 8 -15.35 -1.55 -12.88
N GLY A 9 -14.73 -0.73 -13.74
CA GLY A 9 -15.12 0.66 -13.96
C GLY A 9 -14.68 1.65 -12.86
N ARG A 10 -14.05 1.17 -11.78
CA ARG A 10 -13.48 2.02 -10.73
C ARG A 10 -12.02 2.33 -11.01
N ALA A 11 -11.70 3.60 -11.13
CA ALA A 11 -10.32 4.08 -11.29
C ALA A 11 -9.70 4.45 -9.94
N GLN A 12 -8.41 4.13 -9.80
CA GLN A 12 -7.55 4.48 -8.68
C GLN A 12 -6.24 5.02 -9.23
N THR A 13 -5.96 6.29 -8.97
CA THR A 13 -4.82 7.00 -9.55
C THR A 13 -3.83 7.40 -8.46
N GLY A 14 -2.58 7.02 -8.61
CA GLY A 14 -1.51 7.27 -7.65
C GLY A 14 -0.25 7.82 -8.30
N ILE A 15 0.68 8.21 -7.45
CA ILE A 15 2.00 8.73 -7.84
C ILE A 15 3.04 7.64 -7.65
N VAL A 16 3.78 7.31 -8.70
CA VAL A 16 4.95 6.44 -8.63
C VAL A 16 6.16 7.30 -8.36
N ALA A 17 6.79 7.10 -7.23
CA ALA A 17 7.95 7.86 -6.77
C ALA A 17 8.91 7.01 -5.95
N CYS A 18 10.10 7.53 -5.71
CA CYS A 18 11.07 7.01 -4.76
C CYS A 18 10.84 7.67 -3.41
N CYS A 19 10.57 6.88 -2.38
CA CYS A 19 10.41 7.33 -1.00
C CYS A 19 11.69 7.09 -0.20
N SER A 20 12.04 8.03 0.69
CA SER A 20 13.24 7.93 1.51
C SER A 20 13.14 6.79 2.53
N ILE A 21 14.25 6.06 2.74
CA ILE A 21 14.33 5.10 3.84
C ILE A 21 14.31 5.80 5.20
N ASP A 22 14.71 7.06 5.27
CA ASP A 22 14.69 7.84 6.53
C ASP A 22 13.26 8.10 6.98
N ASP A 23 12.34 8.44 6.05
CA ASP A 23 10.92 8.60 6.38
C ASP A 23 10.30 7.32 6.99
N TYR A 24 10.80 6.15 6.59
CA TYR A 24 10.40 4.89 7.21
C TYR A 24 11.00 4.72 8.61
N VAL A 25 12.28 5.06 8.80
CA VAL A 25 12.98 4.96 10.09
C VAL A 25 12.41 5.93 11.10
N ASP A 26 12.19 7.18 10.69
CA ASP A 26 11.70 8.27 11.56
C ASP A 26 10.18 8.19 11.80
N GLY A 27 9.49 7.27 11.12
CA GLY A 27 8.07 7.04 11.29
C GLY A 27 7.18 8.05 10.57
N GLY A 28 7.67 8.75 9.56
CA GLY A 28 6.88 9.48 8.57
C GLY A 28 6.05 8.52 7.73
N ILE A 29 6.60 7.34 7.45
CA ILE A 29 5.87 6.23 6.83
C ILE A 29 5.38 5.27 7.93
N LYS A 30 4.07 5.23 8.14
CA LYS A 30 3.43 4.45 9.22
C LYS A 30 3.25 2.99 8.82
N LYS A 31 3.54 2.11 9.78
CA LYS A 31 3.38 0.65 9.68
C LYS A 31 2.23 0.20 10.57
N HIS A 32 1.51 -0.83 10.17
CA HIS A 32 0.45 -1.46 10.98
C HIS A 32 0.64 -2.97 11.12
N GLU A 33 1.71 -3.52 10.53
CA GLU A 33 2.02 -4.95 10.58
C GLU A 33 3.49 -5.15 10.97
N ASN A 34 3.74 -6.14 11.83
CA ASN A 34 5.09 -6.61 12.13
C ASN A 34 5.53 -7.58 11.03
N THR A 35 6.77 -7.43 10.61
CA THR A 35 7.35 -8.30 9.59
C THR A 35 7.96 -9.54 10.21
N ARG A 36 7.91 -10.65 9.47
CA ARG A 36 8.52 -11.92 9.89
C ARG A 36 9.95 -11.99 9.39
N GLU A 37 10.86 -12.34 10.26
CA GLU A 37 12.30 -12.37 10.01
C GLU A 37 12.67 -13.31 8.85
N ASP A 38 12.07 -14.50 8.78
CA ASP A 38 12.31 -15.50 7.72
C ASP A 38 12.00 -14.93 6.32
N LYS A 39 10.88 -14.21 6.19
CA LYS A 39 10.49 -13.55 4.94
C LYS A 39 11.33 -12.31 4.63
N GLU A 40 11.76 -11.59 5.63
CA GLU A 40 12.64 -10.45 5.44
C GLU A 40 14.01 -10.87 4.90
N ILE A 41 14.61 -11.92 5.45
CA ILE A 41 15.93 -12.43 5.01
C ILE A 41 15.89 -12.78 3.52
N ASP A 42 14.84 -13.46 3.06
CA ASP A 42 14.67 -13.79 1.64
C ASP A 42 14.60 -12.53 0.76
N ARG A 43 13.81 -11.54 1.17
CA ARG A 43 13.67 -10.27 0.44
C ARG A 43 14.93 -9.41 0.48
N ILE A 44 15.63 -9.36 1.60
CA ILE A 44 16.93 -8.67 1.73
C ILE A 44 17.91 -9.27 0.73
N ARG A 45 18.04 -10.62 0.70
CA ARG A 45 18.92 -11.30 -0.25
C ARG A 45 18.55 -10.96 -1.69
N HIS A 46 17.24 -10.95 -2.00
CA HIS A 46 16.75 -10.63 -3.33
C HIS A 46 17.15 -9.21 -3.75
N VAL A 47 16.83 -8.18 -2.94
CA VAL A 47 17.16 -6.78 -3.25
C VAL A 47 18.67 -6.56 -3.32
N ASP A 48 19.44 -7.15 -2.39
CA ASP A 48 20.89 -6.98 -2.34
C ASP A 48 21.59 -7.64 -3.55
N THR A 49 21.10 -8.81 -3.97
CA THR A 49 21.66 -9.55 -5.13
C THR A 49 21.29 -8.92 -6.46
N THR A 50 20.02 -8.54 -6.64
CA THR A 50 19.54 -7.98 -7.91
C THR A 50 19.88 -6.50 -8.06
N ASN A 51 20.22 -5.83 -6.97
CA ASN A 51 20.40 -4.38 -6.89
C ASN A 51 19.18 -3.60 -7.44
N ALA A 52 17.97 -4.12 -7.20
CA ALA A 52 16.75 -3.56 -7.74
C ALA A 52 15.53 -3.82 -6.83
N HIS A 53 14.59 -2.89 -6.85
CA HIS A 53 13.25 -3.08 -6.30
C HIS A 53 12.36 -3.70 -7.37
N THR A 54 11.96 -4.95 -7.20
CA THR A 54 11.20 -5.74 -8.21
C THR A 54 9.69 -5.50 -8.16
N GLY A 55 9.22 -4.69 -7.23
CA GLY A 55 7.82 -4.29 -7.14
C GLY A 55 7.65 -3.09 -6.22
N PRO A 56 6.80 -2.14 -6.60
CA PRO A 56 6.55 -0.96 -5.79
C PRO A 56 5.88 -1.30 -4.47
N ILE A 57 6.10 -0.47 -3.47
CA ILE A 57 5.41 -0.52 -2.18
C ILE A 57 4.15 0.31 -2.32
N PHE A 58 3.03 -0.22 -1.87
CA PHE A 58 1.77 0.50 -1.90
C PHE A 58 1.64 1.36 -0.63
N LEU A 59 1.68 2.67 -0.82
CA LEU A 59 1.46 3.66 0.23
C LEU A 59 0.12 4.37 0.05
N ALA A 60 -0.52 4.69 1.16
CA ALA A 60 -1.69 5.56 1.22
C ALA A 60 -1.32 6.89 1.87
N TYR A 61 -1.98 7.97 1.47
CA TYR A 61 -1.88 9.27 2.12
C TYR A 61 -3.25 9.94 2.22
N ARG A 62 -3.41 10.88 3.15
CA ARG A 62 -4.60 11.69 3.21
C ARG A 62 -4.65 12.61 2.00
N ALA A 63 -5.73 12.53 1.23
CA ALA A 63 -5.88 13.28 0.00
C ALA A 63 -5.56 14.77 0.18
N ASP A 64 -4.76 15.30 -0.73
CA ASP A 64 -4.35 16.69 -0.73
C ASP A 64 -4.71 17.37 -2.06
N ARG A 65 -5.32 18.54 -1.98
CA ARG A 65 -5.81 19.28 -3.16
C ARG A 65 -4.68 19.77 -4.08
N ALA A 66 -3.48 20.02 -3.55
CA ALA A 66 -2.37 20.45 -4.37
C ALA A 66 -1.83 19.27 -5.18
N VAL A 67 -1.75 18.08 -4.56
CA VAL A 67 -1.38 16.85 -5.25
C VAL A 67 -2.42 16.51 -6.33
N ASN A 68 -3.71 16.50 -5.97
CA ASN A 68 -4.81 16.17 -6.91
C ASN A 68 -4.77 17.07 -8.15
N ARG A 69 -4.55 18.38 -7.99
CA ARG A 69 -4.42 19.31 -9.13
C ARG A 69 -3.29 18.96 -10.08
N VAL A 70 -2.12 18.58 -9.58
CA VAL A 70 -1.02 18.17 -10.44
C VAL A 70 -1.35 16.85 -11.15
N VAL A 71 -1.97 15.90 -10.45
CA VAL A 71 -2.44 14.65 -11.05
C VAL A 71 -3.42 14.93 -12.19
N ASP A 72 -4.41 15.81 -11.97
CA ASP A 72 -5.40 16.19 -12.99
C ASP A 72 -4.74 16.85 -14.20
N GLU A 73 -3.80 17.78 -13.98
CA GLU A 73 -3.05 18.45 -15.05
C GLU A 73 -2.25 17.45 -15.91
N VAL A 74 -1.55 16.51 -15.27
CA VAL A 74 -0.72 15.52 -15.98
C VAL A 74 -1.59 14.51 -16.73
N THR A 75 -2.67 14.04 -16.10
CA THR A 75 -3.55 13.04 -16.72
C THR A 75 -4.49 13.59 -17.80
N ALA A 76 -4.54 14.90 -17.99
CA ALA A 76 -5.20 15.54 -19.11
C ALA A 76 -4.42 15.37 -20.43
N GLY A 77 -3.13 15.03 -20.35
CA GLY A 77 -2.28 14.76 -21.52
C GLY A 77 -2.32 13.29 -21.96
N ASP A 78 -1.59 13.01 -23.03
CA ASP A 78 -1.49 11.66 -23.57
C ASP A 78 -0.70 10.74 -22.61
N PRO A 79 -1.16 9.52 -22.36
CA PRO A 79 -0.44 8.56 -21.52
C PRO A 79 0.80 8.00 -22.25
N LEU A 80 1.82 7.65 -21.46
CA LEU A 80 2.98 6.90 -21.94
C LEU A 80 2.62 5.44 -22.25
N TYR A 81 1.76 4.85 -21.43
CA TYR A 81 1.20 3.49 -21.59
C TYR A 81 -0.28 3.52 -21.26
N ASP A 82 -1.06 2.78 -22.05
CA ASP A 82 -2.48 2.54 -21.81
C ASP A 82 -2.85 1.17 -22.37
N PHE A 83 -3.16 0.22 -21.49
CA PHE A 83 -3.49 -1.16 -21.87
C PHE A 83 -4.36 -1.84 -20.81
N VAL A 84 -4.99 -2.94 -21.20
CA VAL A 84 -5.73 -3.82 -20.31
C VAL A 84 -4.98 -5.15 -20.21
N SER A 85 -4.69 -5.60 -18.98
CA SER A 85 -4.04 -6.89 -18.73
C SER A 85 -5.02 -8.06 -18.86
N GLU A 86 -4.48 -9.30 -18.89
CA GLU A 86 -5.29 -10.53 -19.10
C GLU A 86 -6.37 -10.72 -18.03
N ASP A 87 -6.18 -10.20 -16.83
CA ASP A 87 -7.14 -10.21 -15.72
C ASP A 87 -8.24 -9.14 -15.84
N GLY A 88 -8.26 -8.37 -16.93
CA GLY A 88 -9.25 -7.33 -17.18
C GLY A 88 -8.99 -5.99 -16.49
N ILE A 89 -7.82 -5.83 -15.85
CA ILE A 89 -7.45 -4.58 -15.19
C ILE A 89 -6.83 -3.61 -16.20
N GLY A 90 -7.35 -2.38 -16.26
CA GLY A 90 -6.78 -1.30 -17.05
C GLY A 90 -5.56 -0.69 -16.35
N HIS A 91 -4.52 -0.43 -17.11
CA HIS A 91 -3.28 0.20 -16.66
C HIS A 91 -2.95 1.41 -17.51
N THR A 92 -2.92 2.59 -16.92
CA THR A 92 -2.57 3.81 -17.62
C THR A 92 -1.45 4.53 -16.89
N VAL A 93 -0.41 4.94 -17.61
CA VAL A 93 0.78 5.58 -17.03
C VAL A 93 1.07 6.88 -17.75
N TRP A 94 1.29 7.95 -17.00
CA TRP A 94 1.75 9.24 -17.49
C TRP A 94 3.12 9.57 -16.92
N LYS A 95 3.95 10.20 -17.71
CA LYS A 95 5.23 10.74 -17.25
C LYS A 95 5.05 12.17 -16.77
N VAL A 96 5.55 12.50 -15.59
CA VAL A 96 5.65 13.87 -15.11
C VAL A 96 6.98 14.42 -15.59
N GLU A 97 6.97 15.20 -16.67
CA GLU A 97 8.19 15.71 -17.32
C GLU A 97 8.57 17.11 -16.85
N ASP A 98 7.57 17.90 -16.45
CA ASP A 98 7.79 19.28 -16.02
C ASP A 98 8.41 19.33 -14.61
N PRO A 99 9.63 19.90 -14.47
CA PRO A 99 10.25 20.08 -13.15
C PRO A 99 9.40 20.91 -12.17
N GLN A 100 8.57 21.83 -12.67
CA GLN A 100 7.67 22.60 -11.82
C GLN A 100 6.56 21.73 -11.23
N GLN A 101 6.02 20.79 -12.01
CA GLN A 101 5.04 19.81 -11.52
C GLN A 101 5.68 18.88 -10.47
N ASN A 102 6.91 18.40 -10.70
CA ASN A 102 7.65 17.62 -9.72
C ASN A 102 7.86 18.41 -8.42
N GLY A 103 8.34 19.64 -8.49
CA GLY A 103 8.53 20.50 -7.30
C GLY A 103 7.22 20.78 -6.55
N ARG A 104 6.09 20.90 -7.24
CA ARG A 104 4.77 21.07 -6.60
C ARG A 104 4.33 19.79 -5.86
N ILE A 105 4.60 18.62 -6.43
CA ILE A 105 4.34 17.32 -5.77
C ILE A 105 5.20 17.20 -4.52
N GLU A 106 6.50 17.45 -4.62
CA GLU A 106 7.43 17.38 -3.49
C GLU A 106 7.02 18.34 -2.37
N ALA A 107 6.71 19.59 -2.69
CA ALA A 107 6.27 20.58 -1.71
C ALA A 107 4.94 20.20 -1.04
N ALA A 108 4.01 19.60 -1.78
CA ALA A 108 2.75 19.12 -1.21
C ALA A 108 2.98 17.93 -0.28
N PHE A 109 3.81 16.96 -0.65
CA PHE A 109 4.13 15.83 0.21
C PHE A 109 4.93 16.22 1.46
N ALA A 110 5.79 17.25 1.38
CA ALA A 110 6.47 17.80 2.56
C ALA A 110 5.50 18.36 3.62
N ALA A 111 4.28 18.75 3.21
CA ALA A 111 3.23 19.22 4.12
C ALA A 111 2.32 18.08 4.64
N ILE A 112 2.36 16.89 4.04
CA ILE A 112 1.58 15.73 4.48
C ILE A 112 2.28 15.10 5.70
N PRO A 113 1.61 15.00 6.86
CA PRO A 113 2.28 14.62 8.11
C PRO A 113 2.71 13.16 8.16
N ALA A 114 2.09 12.30 7.38
CA ALA A 114 2.43 10.88 7.29
C ALA A 114 1.83 10.22 6.07
N THR A 115 2.53 9.19 5.58
CA THR A 115 1.99 8.17 4.67
C THR A 115 1.85 6.84 5.40
N TYR A 116 1.12 5.90 4.83
CA TYR A 116 0.76 4.64 5.49
C TYR A 116 1.03 3.48 4.53
N ILE A 117 1.73 2.45 4.98
CA ILE A 117 1.91 1.25 4.17
C ILE A 117 0.57 0.52 4.09
N ALA A 118 -0.02 0.45 2.90
CA ALA A 118 -1.22 -0.33 2.64
C ALA A 118 -0.87 -1.78 2.27
N ASP A 119 0.18 -1.98 1.48
CA ASP A 119 0.75 -3.30 1.16
C ASP A 119 2.25 -3.23 0.94
N GLY A 120 2.94 -4.33 1.25
CA GLY A 120 4.38 -4.48 1.02
C GLY A 120 5.26 -4.19 2.24
N HIS A 121 4.79 -4.44 3.47
CA HIS A 121 5.57 -4.25 4.70
C HIS A 121 6.93 -4.97 4.66
N HIS A 122 6.98 -6.23 4.19
CA HIS A 122 8.24 -6.97 4.05
C HIS A 122 9.15 -6.37 2.98
N ARG A 123 8.61 -5.86 1.86
CA ARG A 123 9.38 -5.18 0.81
C ARG A 123 9.98 -3.88 1.34
N ALA A 124 9.19 -3.07 2.06
CA ALA A 124 9.66 -1.83 2.67
C ALA A 124 10.77 -2.09 3.71
N ALA A 125 10.52 -3.00 4.66
CA ALA A 125 11.50 -3.34 5.69
C ALA A 125 12.81 -3.86 5.09
N SER A 126 12.74 -4.70 4.07
CA SER A 126 13.93 -5.24 3.39
C SER A 126 14.70 -4.18 2.63
N ALA A 127 14.02 -3.28 1.92
CA ALA A 127 14.64 -2.16 1.22
C ALA A 127 15.39 -1.24 2.19
N VAL A 128 14.76 -0.91 3.31
CA VAL A 128 15.37 -0.09 4.37
C VAL A 128 16.62 -0.77 4.95
N LYS A 129 16.54 -2.06 5.30
CA LYS A 129 17.68 -2.82 5.83
C LYS A 129 18.85 -2.88 4.85
N VAL A 130 18.59 -3.08 3.56
CA VAL A 130 19.63 -3.04 2.51
C VAL A 130 20.21 -1.65 2.37
N GLY A 131 19.40 -0.60 2.38
CA GLY A 131 19.84 0.78 2.32
C GLY A 131 20.77 1.14 3.50
N LEU A 132 20.35 0.81 4.73
CA LEU A 132 21.18 1.03 5.93
C LEU A 132 22.51 0.25 5.88
N LYS A 133 22.48 -1.03 5.49
CA LYS A 133 23.70 -1.82 5.26
C LYS A 133 24.65 -1.12 4.28
N ARG A 134 24.12 -0.64 3.15
CA ARG A 134 24.95 0.04 2.14
C ARG A 134 25.48 1.39 2.61
N ARG A 135 24.76 2.11 3.47
CA ARG A 135 25.31 3.30 4.16
C ARG A 135 26.51 2.96 5.04
N GLU A 136 26.44 1.87 5.80
CA GLU A 136 27.57 1.38 6.61
C GLU A 136 28.77 1.00 5.75
N GLU A 137 28.53 0.34 4.60
CA GLU A 137 29.57 -0.03 3.64
C GLU A 137 30.15 1.17 2.87
N ASN A 138 29.45 2.31 2.83
CA ASN A 138 29.81 3.53 2.12
C ASN A 138 29.71 4.75 3.02
N PRO A 139 30.59 4.93 4.01
CA PRO A 139 30.47 5.99 5.02
C PRO A 139 30.57 7.41 4.44
N GLY A 140 30.94 7.57 3.17
CA GLY A 140 30.95 8.84 2.45
C GLY A 140 29.72 9.10 1.61
N TYR A 141 28.61 8.38 1.81
CA TYR A 141 27.37 8.62 1.06
C TYR A 141 26.84 10.04 1.26
N THR A 142 26.18 10.56 0.23
CA THR A 142 25.69 11.95 0.20
C THR A 142 24.21 12.10 0.51
N GLY A 143 23.46 10.98 0.45
CA GLY A 143 22.01 10.94 0.53
C GLY A 143 21.30 10.82 -0.83
N GLU A 144 22.02 11.10 -1.92
CA GLU A 144 21.46 11.04 -3.29
C GLU A 144 21.55 9.64 -3.93
N GLU A 145 22.26 8.72 -3.30
CA GLU A 145 22.46 7.38 -3.84
C GLU A 145 21.12 6.58 -3.84
N PRO A 146 20.88 5.76 -4.88
CA PRO A 146 19.63 5.00 -5.03
C PRO A 146 19.26 4.11 -3.84
N PHE A 147 20.22 3.63 -3.07
CA PHE A 147 19.97 2.80 -1.88
C PHE A 147 19.35 3.57 -0.70
N ASN A 148 19.29 4.91 -0.78
CA ASN A 148 18.60 5.73 0.20
C ASN A 148 17.08 5.81 -0.05
N TYR A 149 16.60 5.15 -1.10
CA TYR A 149 15.21 5.24 -1.52
C TYR A 149 14.63 3.87 -1.86
N PHE A 150 13.31 3.76 -1.82
CA PHE A 150 12.57 2.61 -2.33
C PHE A 150 11.40 3.03 -3.21
N LEU A 151 11.12 2.22 -4.22
CA LEU A 151 10.04 2.48 -5.17
C LEU A 151 8.68 2.29 -4.52
N SER A 152 7.81 3.26 -4.68
CA SER A 152 6.44 3.23 -4.15
C SER A 152 5.41 3.72 -5.17
N VAL A 153 4.16 3.30 -4.97
CA VAL A 153 2.98 3.94 -5.55
C VAL A 153 2.15 4.49 -4.40
N LEU A 154 1.91 5.80 -4.41
CA LEU A 154 1.20 6.52 -3.36
C LEU A 154 -0.21 6.86 -3.86
N PHE A 155 -1.24 6.34 -3.20
CA PHE A 155 -2.64 6.61 -3.53
C PHE A 155 -3.32 7.45 -2.45
N PRO A 156 -4.19 8.42 -2.85
CA PRO A 156 -5.00 9.15 -1.89
C PRO A 156 -6.05 8.24 -1.25
N ASP A 157 -6.28 8.40 0.04
CA ASP A 157 -7.20 7.55 0.81
C ASP A 157 -8.65 7.56 0.28
N GLU A 158 -9.10 8.66 -0.29
CA GLU A 158 -10.45 8.79 -0.88
C GLU A 158 -10.68 7.89 -2.10
N GLN A 159 -9.62 7.40 -2.76
CA GLN A 159 -9.71 6.50 -3.91
C GLN A 159 -9.51 5.03 -3.52
N LEU A 160 -9.14 4.75 -2.28
CA LEU A 160 -8.95 3.38 -1.82
C LEU A 160 -10.28 2.68 -1.57
N MET A 161 -10.27 1.37 -1.78
CA MET A 161 -11.38 0.48 -1.45
C MET A 161 -10.86 -0.65 -0.57
N ILE A 162 -11.51 -0.84 0.56
CA ILE A 162 -11.24 -1.97 1.44
C ILE A 162 -12.12 -3.13 0.98
N LEU A 163 -11.49 -4.22 0.55
CA LEU A 163 -12.19 -5.45 0.19
C LEU A 163 -12.36 -6.34 1.44
N PRO A 164 -13.44 -7.13 1.50
CA PRO A 164 -13.62 -8.12 2.56
C PRO A 164 -12.45 -9.09 2.60
N TYR A 165 -11.87 -9.30 3.78
CA TYR A 165 -10.85 -10.31 4.00
C TYR A 165 -11.43 -11.49 4.77
N ASN A 166 -12.18 -12.33 4.07
CA ASN A 166 -12.91 -13.45 4.66
C ASN A 166 -11.96 -14.51 5.22
N ARG A 167 -12.37 -15.12 6.33
CA ARG A 167 -11.70 -16.27 6.93
C ARG A 167 -12.60 -17.49 6.82
N VAL A 168 -12.03 -18.58 6.35
CA VAL A 168 -12.70 -19.88 6.39
C VAL A 168 -12.15 -20.66 7.58
N VAL A 169 -13.03 -21.05 8.47
CA VAL A 169 -12.71 -21.89 9.64
C VAL A 169 -13.01 -23.34 9.29
N LYS A 170 -12.07 -24.23 9.59
CA LYS A 170 -12.13 -25.63 9.17
C LYS A 170 -13.26 -26.41 9.89
N ASP A 171 -13.42 -26.12 11.16
CA ASP A 171 -14.41 -26.77 12.02
C ASP A 171 -14.77 -25.86 13.21
N LEU A 172 -15.79 -26.22 13.97
CA LEU A 172 -16.25 -25.51 15.16
C LEU A 172 -15.61 -25.98 16.45
N ASN A 173 -14.42 -26.58 16.38
CA ASN A 173 -13.69 -27.12 17.55
C ASN A 173 -14.50 -28.13 18.37
N GLY A 174 -15.21 -29.02 17.66
CA GLY A 174 -16.03 -30.08 18.26
C GLY A 174 -17.40 -29.63 18.80
N MET A 175 -17.75 -28.37 18.64
CA MET A 175 -19.10 -27.86 18.96
C MET A 175 -20.06 -28.09 17.79
N ASP A 176 -21.34 -28.28 18.11
CA ASP A 176 -22.40 -28.10 17.12
C ASP A 176 -22.72 -26.59 16.91
N GLU A 177 -23.57 -26.31 15.97
CA GLU A 177 -23.96 -24.93 15.64
C GLU A 177 -24.54 -24.16 16.83
N ALA A 178 -25.41 -24.85 17.62
CA ALA A 178 -26.05 -24.24 18.78
C ALA A 178 -25.05 -23.95 19.92
N GLY A 179 -24.12 -24.84 20.16
CA GLY A 179 -23.05 -24.66 21.15
C GLY A 179 -22.09 -23.57 20.74
N PHE A 180 -21.75 -23.50 19.47
CA PHE A 180 -20.90 -22.43 18.93
C PHE A 180 -21.57 -21.05 19.04
N LEU A 181 -22.83 -20.92 18.65
CA LEU A 181 -23.59 -19.68 18.77
C LEU A 181 -23.76 -19.25 20.24
N ALA A 182 -23.94 -20.18 21.14
CA ALA A 182 -24.01 -19.90 22.58
C ALA A 182 -22.67 -19.33 23.09
N ALA A 183 -21.54 -19.94 22.71
CA ALA A 183 -20.22 -19.46 23.09
C ALA A 183 -19.90 -18.06 22.48
N VAL A 184 -20.28 -17.82 21.24
CA VAL A 184 -20.15 -16.48 20.62
C VAL A 184 -21.01 -15.46 21.37
N GLY A 185 -22.23 -15.84 21.78
CA GLY A 185 -23.16 -14.99 22.51
C GLY A 185 -22.68 -14.53 23.89
N GLU A 186 -21.67 -15.21 24.48
CA GLU A 186 -21.04 -14.75 25.73
C GLU A 186 -20.23 -13.46 25.56
N HIS A 187 -19.78 -13.18 24.34
CA HIS A 187 -18.87 -12.07 24.05
C HIS A 187 -19.43 -11.05 23.05
N PHE A 188 -20.42 -11.47 22.25
CA PHE A 188 -21.00 -10.67 21.15
C PHE A 188 -22.52 -10.73 21.19
N THR A 189 -23.17 -9.67 20.71
CA THR A 189 -24.59 -9.72 20.34
C THR A 189 -24.69 -10.43 18.99
N VAL A 190 -25.52 -11.46 18.89
CA VAL A 190 -25.72 -12.24 17.66
C VAL A 190 -27.09 -11.91 17.09
N GLU A 191 -27.12 -11.44 15.85
CA GLU A 191 -28.35 -11.13 15.12
C GLU A 191 -28.39 -11.95 13.82
N LYS A 192 -29.55 -12.54 13.53
CA LYS A 192 -29.76 -13.28 12.27
C LYS A 192 -30.10 -12.32 11.16
N MET A 193 -29.37 -12.43 10.04
CA MET A 193 -29.61 -11.68 8.83
C MET A 193 -30.32 -12.51 7.78
N ASP A 194 -31.18 -11.88 6.94
CA ASP A 194 -31.90 -12.56 5.85
C ASP A 194 -31.07 -12.75 4.57
N GLY A 195 -29.83 -12.25 4.54
CA GLY A 195 -28.96 -12.30 3.37
C GLY A 195 -27.49 -12.03 3.71
N PRO A 196 -26.61 -12.01 2.70
CA PRO A 196 -25.20 -11.70 2.90
C PRO A 196 -25.02 -10.34 3.59
N TYR A 197 -24.16 -10.31 4.61
CA TYR A 197 -23.87 -9.12 5.39
C TYR A 197 -22.39 -8.74 5.23
N ALA A 198 -22.13 -7.48 4.88
CA ALA A 198 -20.80 -6.89 4.87
C ALA A 198 -20.72 -5.85 5.98
N PRO A 199 -19.85 -6.04 7.01
CA PRO A 199 -19.67 -5.06 8.07
C PRO A 199 -19.23 -3.70 7.54
N ASP A 200 -19.84 -2.63 8.03
CA ASP A 200 -19.55 -1.23 7.66
C ASP A 200 -18.91 -0.42 8.80
N GLU A 201 -18.85 -1.00 10.00
CA GLU A 201 -18.26 -0.37 11.19
C GLU A 201 -17.26 -1.30 11.88
N LYS A 202 -16.34 -0.68 12.65
CA LYS A 202 -15.39 -1.42 13.49
C LYS A 202 -16.11 -2.17 14.61
N GLY A 203 -15.80 -3.45 14.77
CA GLY A 203 -16.37 -4.32 15.83
C GLY A 203 -17.55 -5.16 15.36
N LEU A 204 -18.01 -4.95 14.12
CA LEU A 204 -19.00 -5.79 13.48
C LEU A 204 -18.34 -6.93 12.70
N PHE A 205 -18.97 -8.09 12.71
CA PHE A 205 -18.51 -9.28 12.00
C PHE A 205 -19.70 -9.94 11.29
N GLY A 206 -19.51 -10.26 10.01
CA GLY A 206 -20.42 -11.14 9.30
C GLY A 206 -19.96 -12.60 9.50
N MET A 207 -20.90 -13.50 9.76
CA MET A 207 -20.64 -14.93 9.93
C MET A 207 -21.63 -15.72 9.11
N TYR A 208 -21.16 -16.79 8.48
CA TYR A 208 -21.98 -17.79 7.81
C TYR A 208 -21.62 -19.17 8.35
N LEU A 209 -22.62 -19.92 8.80
CA LEU A 209 -22.52 -21.29 9.31
C LEU A 209 -23.21 -22.27 8.37
#